data_46efa596b0f0288c2c3aba184ea05947
#
_entry.id   46efa596b0f0288c2c3aba184ea05947
#
_cell.length_a   1.000
_cell.length_b   1.000
_cell.length_c   1.000
_cell.angle_alpha   90.00
_cell.angle_beta   90.00
_cell.angle_gamma   90.00
#
_symmetry.space_group_name_H-M   'P 1'
#
loop_
_entity.id
_entity.type
_entity.pdbx_description
1 polymer ?
#
loop_
_entity_poly.entity_id
_entity_poly.type
_entity_poly.pdbx_seq_one_letter_code
_entity_poly.pdbx_strand_id
1 'polypeptide(L)'
;MSHYFTNDPSPMTTREITATVFGREFVFTTANGVFSGSRLDLGTSVLLRTVAPPEHGRVLDLGCGFGPIAVGIAAASPGVRVDAVDVNERALALTRMNAERARVADRVRTFSPDDAVYDEIWSNPPIRIGKKALHELLLTWLPRLKPDGTAYLVVSKNLGADSLATWLTEQEWPT
;
A
#
# COMPACT_ATOMS: atom_id res chain seq x y z
N MET A 1 -20.19 4.56 6.84
CA MET A 1 -18.92 3.80 6.78
C MET A 1 -18.53 3.56 5.33
N SER A 2 -17.28 3.66 5.03
CA SER A 2 -16.79 3.43 3.67
C SER A 2 -16.68 1.94 3.36
N HIS A 3 -17.15 1.54 2.17
CA HIS A 3 -16.97 0.18 1.66
C HIS A 3 -15.50 -0.17 1.39
N TYR A 4 -14.61 0.81 1.37
CA TYR A 4 -13.20 0.62 1.02
C TYR A 4 -12.41 -0.13 2.08
N PHE A 5 -12.86 -0.11 3.34
CA PHE A 5 -12.16 -0.68 4.48
C PHE A 5 -12.85 -1.92 5.05
N THR A 6 -13.87 -2.41 4.35
CA THR A 6 -14.58 -3.64 4.67
C THR A 6 -14.88 -4.39 3.38
N ASN A 7 -15.24 -5.65 3.49
CA ASN A 7 -15.63 -6.43 2.31
C ASN A 7 -16.99 -5.96 1.80
N ASP A 8 -17.04 -5.62 0.52
CA ASP A 8 -18.26 -5.21 -0.15
C ASP A 8 -19.00 -6.48 -0.60
N PRO A 9 -20.26 -6.72 -0.17
CA PRO A 9 -21.02 -7.90 -0.56
C PRO A 9 -21.55 -7.84 -1.98
N SER A 10 -21.51 -6.67 -2.65
CA SER A 10 -21.98 -6.53 -4.01
C SER A 10 -21.10 -7.30 -4.99
N PRO A 11 -21.62 -7.73 -6.15
CA PRO A 11 -20.80 -8.35 -7.18
C PRO A 11 -19.66 -7.42 -7.61
N MET A 12 -18.49 -7.99 -7.84
CA MET A 12 -17.34 -7.23 -8.32
C MET A 12 -17.53 -6.85 -9.79
N THR A 13 -17.53 -5.54 -10.05
CA THR A 13 -17.56 -5.01 -11.41
C THR A 13 -16.21 -4.35 -11.66
N THR A 14 -15.43 -4.92 -12.57
CA THR A 14 -14.10 -4.44 -12.87
C THR A 14 -14.09 -3.33 -13.91
N ARG A 15 -13.05 -2.52 -13.86
CA ARG A 15 -12.73 -1.50 -14.88
C ARG A 15 -11.21 -1.39 -14.98
N GLU A 16 -10.75 -0.86 -16.10
CA GLU A 16 -9.34 -0.64 -16.32
C GLU A 16 -9.02 0.85 -16.22
N ILE A 17 -7.88 1.15 -15.60
CA ILE A 17 -7.32 2.51 -15.57
C ILE A 17 -5.88 2.44 -16.04
N THR A 18 -5.37 3.56 -16.55
CA THR A 18 -3.97 3.70 -16.92
C THR A 18 -3.28 4.65 -15.96
N ALA A 19 -2.09 4.29 -15.51
CA ALA A 19 -1.30 5.12 -14.62
C ALA A 19 0.19 4.94 -14.90
N THR A 20 0.97 6.00 -14.67
CA THR A 20 2.43 5.94 -14.77
C THR A 20 3.01 5.80 -13.36
N VAL A 21 3.82 4.78 -13.15
CA VAL A 21 4.47 4.49 -11.87
C VAL A 21 5.96 4.23 -12.14
N PHE A 22 6.83 5.00 -11.50
CA PHE A 22 8.28 4.93 -11.68
C PHE A 22 8.69 5.00 -13.16
N GLY A 23 8.06 5.93 -13.89
CA GLY A 23 8.36 6.17 -15.29
C GLY A 23 7.80 5.15 -16.28
N ARG A 24 7.06 4.16 -15.83
CA ARG A 24 6.46 3.10 -16.65
C ARG A 24 4.95 3.22 -16.64
N GLU A 25 4.34 3.08 -17.81
CA GLU A 25 2.88 3.06 -17.94
C GLU A 25 2.34 1.68 -17.63
N PHE A 26 1.29 1.63 -16.80
CA PHE A 26 0.58 0.41 -16.42
C PHE A 26 -0.89 0.52 -16.77
N VAL A 27 -1.48 -0.60 -17.11
CA VAL A 27 -2.93 -0.78 -17.11
C VAL A 27 -3.29 -1.58 -15.88
N PHE A 28 -4.04 -0.98 -14.97
CA PHE A 28 -4.50 -1.64 -13.75
C PHE A 28 -5.97 -1.99 -13.85
N THR A 29 -6.34 -3.17 -13.37
CA THR A 29 -7.73 -3.53 -13.15
C THR A 29 -8.12 -3.04 -11.75
N THR A 30 -9.21 -2.28 -11.67
CA THR A 30 -9.82 -1.85 -10.42
C THR A 30 -11.27 -2.32 -10.37
N ALA A 31 -11.96 -2.03 -9.27
CA ALA A 31 -13.35 -2.44 -9.12
C ALA A 31 -14.08 -1.54 -8.13
N ASN A 32 -15.42 -1.65 -8.12
CA ASN A 32 -16.25 -1.07 -7.08
C ASN A 32 -15.89 -1.67 -5.72
N GLY A 33 -16.11 -0.93 -4.66
CA GLY A 33 -15.83 -1.38 -3.28
C GLY A 33 -14.34 -1.41 -2.92
N VAL A 34 -13.49 -0.75 -3.72
CA VAL A 34 -12.06 -0.60 -3.47
C VAL A 34 -11.71 0.87 -3.50
N PHE A 35 -10.89 1.30 -2.55
CA PHE A 35 -10.48 2.70 -2.43
C PHE A 35 -9.88 3.20 -3.74
N SER A 36 -10.35 4.38 -4.21
CA SER A 36 -9.91 5.01 -5.44
C SER A 36 -10.06 4.13 -6.70
N GLY A 37 -11.20 3.44 -6.82
CA GLY A 37 -11.46 2.51 -7.93
C GLY A 37 -11.66 3.13 -9.32
N SER A 38 -11.58 4.48 -9.47
CA SER A 38 -11.76 5.16 -10.75
C SER A 38 -10.47 5.73 -11.34
N ARG A 39 -9.43 5.85 -10.53
CA ARG A 39 -8.11 6.38 -10.93
C ARG A 39 -7.11 6.12 -9.83
N LEU A 40 -5.83 6.37 -10.10
CA LEU A 40 -4.81 6.32 -9.07
C LEU A 40 -5.07 7.43 -8.04
N ASP A 41 -5.12 7.06 -6.77
CA ASP A 41 -5.33 8.01 -5.69
C ASP A 41 -4.23 9.07 -5.65
N LEU A 42 -4.61 10.31 -5.33
CA LEU A 42 -3.65 11.42 -5.30
C LEU A 42 -2.53 11.18 -4.29
N GLY A 43 -2.84 10.71 -3.08
CA GLY A 43 -1.84 10.41 -2.06
C GLY A 43 -0.87 9.34 -2.54
N THR A 44 -1.39 8.25 -3.09
CA THR A 44 -0.56 7.19 -3.67
C THR A 44 0.32 7.73 -4.79
N SER A 45 -0.22 8.57 -5.66
CA SER A 45 0.52 9.21 -6.74
C SER A 45 1.66 10.08 -6.22
N VAL A 46 1.41 10.87 -5.17
CA VAL A 46 2.44 11.68 -4.51
C VAL A 46 3.55 10.81 -3.94
N LEU A 47 3.20 9.75 -3.24
CA LEU A 47 4.18 8.82 -2.66
C LEU A 47 5.07 8.23 -3.75
N LEU A 48 4.49 7.74 -4.82
CA LEU A 48 5.22 7.10 -5.92
C LEU A 48 6.09 8.07 -6.71
N ARG A 49 5.78 9.36 -6.70
CA ARG A 49 6.61 10.39 -7.35
C ARG A 49 7.71 10.93 -6.44
N THR A 50 7.54 10.77 -5.12
CA THR A 50 8.43 11.38 -4.14
C THR A 50 9.54 10.43 -3.69
N VAL A 51 9.24 9.14 -3.59
CA VAL A 51 10.16 8.13 -3.07
C VAL A 51 10.57 7.18 -4.18
N ALA A 52 11.88 6.99 -4.34
CA ALA A 52 12.41 6.02 -5.30
C ALA A 52 12.16 4.59 -4.80
N PRO A 53 11.92 3.62 -5.71
CA PRO A 53 11.78 2.22 -5.31
C PRO A 53 13.11 1.68 -4.78
N PRO A 54 13.09 0.78 -3.79
CA PRO A 54 14.33 0.12 -3.34
C PRO A 54 14.85 -0.81 -4.45
N GLU A 55 16.15 -1.06 -4.45
CA GLU A 55 16.76 -1.94 -5.45
C GLU A 55 16.66 -3.42 -5.07
N HIS A 56 16.55 -3.71 -3.79
CA HIS A 56 16.51 -5.09 -3.28
C HIS A 56 15.85 -5.10 -1.90
N GLY A 57 15.57 -6.28 -1.39
CA GLY A 57 15.01 -6.48 -0.08
C GLY A 57 13.53 -6.85 -0.10
N ARG A 58 12.92 -6.77 1.06
CA ARG A 58 11.50 -7.10 1.28
C ARG A 58 10.74 -5.87 1.68
N VAL A 59 9.64 -5.61 0.98
CA VAL A 59 8.78 -4.45 1.18
C VAL A 59 7.39 -4.91 1.59
N LEU A 60 6.78 -4.20 2.53
CA LEU A 60 5.36 -4.34 2.86
C LEU A 60 4.59 -3.19 2.22
N ASP A 61 3.57 -3.53 1.45
CA ASP A 61 2.56 -2.58 0.95
C ASP A 61 1.36 -2.67 1.89
N LEU A 62 1.26 -1.74 2.82
CA LEU A 62 0.24 -1.75 3.87
C LEU A 62 -1.01 -1.01 3.41
N GLY A 63 -2.10 -1.76 3.24
CA GLY A 63 -3.33 -1.23 2.66
C GLY A 63 -3.21 -1.12 1.14
N CYS A 64 -2.96 -2.23 0.47
CA CYS A 64 -2.52 -2.24 -0.92
C CYS A 64 -3.55 -1.78 -1.95
N GLY A 65 -4.85 -1.81 -1.61
CA GLY A 65 -5.89 -1.51 -2.59
C GLY A 65 -5.80 -2.44 -3.80
N PHE A 66 -5.84 -1.87 -5.01
CA PHE A 66 -5.70 -2.68 -6.22
C PHE A 66 -4.25 -2.96 -6.63
N GLY A 67 -3.27 -2.52 -5.82
CA GLY A 67 -1.87 -2.93 -5.94
C GLY A 67 -0.92 -2.01 -6.69
N PRO A 68 -1.18 -0.71 -6.86
CA PRO A 68 -0.28 0.15 -7.64
C PRO A 68 1.12 0.27 -7.03
N ILE A 69 1.24 0.32 -5.72
CA ILE A 69 2.54 0.40 -5.04
C ILE A 69 3.28 -0.93 -5.18
N ALA A 70 2.63 -2.04 -4.79
CA ALA A 70 3.26 -3.36 -4.82
C ALA A 70 3.73 -3.75 -6.22
N VAL A 71 2.86 -3.60 -7.22
CA VAL A 71 3.15 -3.96 -8.60
C VAL A 71 4.20 -3.00 -9.18
N GLY A 72 4.08 -1.70 -8.91
CA GLY A 72 5.03 -0.71 -9.38
C GLY A 72 6.44 -0.97 -8.87
N ILE A 73 6.60 -1.23 -7.57
CA ILE A 73 7.91 -1.54 -6.98
C ILE A 73 8.48 -2.83 -7.56
N ALA A 74 7.69 -3.89 -7.61
CA ALA A 74 8.16 -5.18 -8.13
C ALA A 74 8.59 -5.09 -9.59
N ALA A 75 7.87 -4.32 -10.41
CA ALA A 75 8.22 -4.12 -11.81
C ALA A 75 9.47 -3.27 -11.99
N ALA A 76 9.67 -2.27 -11.13
CA ALA A 76 10.85 -1.40 -11.19
C ALA A 76 12.12 -2.08 -10.68
N SER A 77 11.99 -3.03 -9.75
CA SER A 77 13.12 -3.59 -9.00
C SER A 77 13.07 -5.12 -8.96
N PRO A 78 13.72 -5.80 -9.91
CA PRO A 78 13.70 -7.27 -9.98
C PRO A 78 14.24 -7.96 -8.72
N GLY A 79 15.05 -7.29 -7.92
CA GLY A 79 15.60 -7.82 -6.67
C GLY A 79 14.70 -7.69 -5.46
N VAL A 80 13.52 -7.10 -5.61
CA VAL A 80 12.59 -6.83 -4.49
C VAL A 80 11.48 -7.86 -4.46
N ARG A 81 11.09 -8.25 -3.24
CA ARG A 81 9.87 -9.03 -2.97
C ARG A 81 8.93 -8.17 -2.17
N VAL A 82 7.65 -8.19 -2.54
CA VAL A 82 6.61 -7.37 -1.90
C VAL A 82 5.55 -8.25 -1.28
N ASP A 83 5.23 -7.98 -0.03
CA ASP A 83 4.05 -8.52 0.64
C ASP A 83 3.01 -7.41 0.66
N ALA A 84 1.86 -7.67 0.05
CA ALA A 84 0.75 -6.73 0.00
C ALA A 84 -0.35 -7.20 0.93
N VAL A 85 -0.82 -6.34 1.80
CA VAL A 85 -1.88 -6.67 2.76
C VAL A 85 -3.00 -5.64 2.69
N ASP A 86 -4.21 -6.11 2.93
CA ASP A 86 -5.40 -5.29 2.97
C ASP A 86 -6.50 -6.07 3.69
N VAL A 87 -7.36 -5.37 4.43
CA VAL A 87 -8.53 -6.00 5.07
C VAL A 87 -9.61 -6.35 4.06
N ASN A 88 -9.57 -5.77 2.87
CA ASN A 88 -10.54 -5.95 1.81
C ASN A 88 -10.07 -7.09 0.87
N GLU A 89 -10.80 -8.21 0.87
CA GLU A 89 -10.46 -9.36 0.03
C GLU A 89 -10.49 -9.03 -1.46
N ARG A 90 -11.36 -8.12 -1.87
CA ARG A 90 -11.45 -7.67 -3.27
C ARG A 90 -10.16 -6.94 -3.68
N ALA A 91 -9.59 -6.14 -2.79
CA ALA A 91 -8.31 -5.48 -3.01
C ALA A 91 -7.20 -6.50 -3.25
N LEU A 92 -7.14 -7.53 -2.43
CA LEU A 92 -6.13 -8.60 -2.59
C LEU A 92 -6.29 -9.33 -3.92
N ALA A 93 -7.52 -9.62 -4.32
CA ALA A 93 -7.77 -10.26 -5.62
C ALA A 93 -7.30 -9.39 -6.78
N LEU A 94 -7.59 -8.09 -6.72
CA LEU A 94 -7.16 -7.14 -7.75
C LEU A 94 -5.62 -7.00 -7.78
N THR A 95 -4.99 -6.97 -6.63
CA THR A 95 -3.52 -6.92 -6.56
C THR A 95 -2.90 -8.14 -7.24
N ARG A 96 -3.45 -9.35 -7.02
CA ARG A 96 -2.99 -10.56 -7.71
C ARG A 96 -3.16 -10.45 -9.22
N MET A 97 -4.33 -9.99 -9.67
CA MET A 97 -4.60 -9.81 -11.11
C MET A 97 -3.61 -8.84 -11.75
N ASN A 98 -3.34 -7.72 -11.08
CA ASN A 98 -2.43 -6.71 -11.59
C ASN A 98 -0.97 -7.17 -11.56
N ALA A 99 -0.59 -7.95 -10.56
CA ALA A 99 0.75 -8.55 -10.51
C ALA A 99 0.96 -9.55 -11.66
N GLU A 100 -0.04 -10.36 -11.98
CA GLU A 100 0.00 -11.27 -13.12
C GLU A 100 0.09 -10.51 -14.45
N ARG A 101 -0.71 -9.47 -14.62
CA ARG A 101 -0.68 -8.65 -15.84
C ARG A 101 0.69 -8.01 -16.06
N ALA A 102 1.32 -7.54 -15.01
CA ALA A 102 2.65 -6.92 -15.07
C ALA A 102 3.79 -7.93 -15.05
N ARG A 103 3.48 -9.24 -14.96
CA ARG A 103 4.45 -10.34 -14.93
C ARG A 103 5.41 -10.29 -13.74
N VAL A 104 4.87 -9.88 -12.58
CA VAL A 104 5.61 -9.83 -11.32
C VAL A 104 4.97 -10.69 -10.22
N ALA A 105 4.02 -11.57 -10.58
CA ALA A 105 3.29 -12.39 -9.61
C ALA A 105 4.20 -13.28 -8.76
N ASP A 106 5.37 -13.65 -9.25
CA ASP A 106 6.36 -14.45 -8.52
C ASP A 106 7.05 -13.67 -7.40
N ARG A 107 6.95 -12.34 -7.40
CA ARG A 107 7.59 -11.47 -6.41
C ARG A 107 6.62 -10.62 -5.60
N VAL A 108 5.32 -10.78 -5.85
CA VAL A 108 4.25 -10.10 -5.09
C VAL A 108 3.34 -11.16 -4.48
N ARG A 109 3.27 -11.22 -3.17
CA ARG A 109 2.29 -12.09 -2.49
C ARG A 109 1.31 -11.24 -1.70
N THR A 110 0.09 -11.73 -1.57
CA THR A 110 -1.01 -10.96 -0.97
C THR A 110 -1.32 -11.41 0.45
N PHE A 111 -0.26 -11.66 1.21
CA PHE A 111 -0.31 -11.94 2.63
C PHE A 111 1.04 -11.60 3.25
N SER A 112 1.10 -11.51 4.57
CA SER A 112 2.33 -11.34 5.31
C SER A 112 2.45 -12.49 6.31
N PRO A 113 3.50 -13.33 6.23
CA PRO A 113 3.77 -14.35 7.23
C PRO A 113 3.99 -13.71 8.61
N ASP A 114 3.61 -14.42 9.67
CA ASP A 114 3.68 -13.90 11.04
C ASP A 114 5.08 -13.49 11.48
N ASP A 115 6.11 -14.14 10.91
CA ASP A 115 7.52 -13.88 11.24
C ASP A 115 8.23 -12.95 10.25
N ALA A 116 7.53 -12.44 9.24
CA ALA A 116 8.16 -11.59 8.23
C ALA A 116 8.58 -10.25 8.82
N VAL A 117 9.78 -9.81 8.44
CA VAL A 117 10.31 -8.48 8.74
C VAL A 117 10.66 -7.78 7.43
N TYR A 118 10.65 -6.46 7.44
CA TYR A 118 10.71 -5.67 6.22
C TYR A 118 11.83 -4.65 6.24
N ASP A 119 12.45 -4.46 5.08
CA ASP A 119 13.40 -3.38 4.86
C ASP A 119 12.66 -2.04 4.72
N GLU A 120 11.47 -2.07 4.10
CA GLU A 120 10.64 -0.88 3.94
C GLU A 120 9.16 -1.24 4.10
N ILE A 121 8.41 -0.28 4.61
CA ILE A 121 6.96 -0.32 4.63
C ILE A 121 6.47 0.92 3.87
N TRP A 122 5.59 0.70 2.89
CA TRP A 122 4.98 1.77 2.10
C TRP A 122 3.48 1.76 2.37
N SER A 123 2.91 2.93 2.64
CA SER A 123 1.48 3.02 2.89
C SER A 123 0.90 4.39 2.57
N ASN A 124 -0.27 4.35 1.95
CA ASN A 124 -1.23 5.44 2.00
C ASN A 124 -2.28 5.00 3.02
N PRO A 125 -2.08 5.31 4.32
CA PRO A 125 -2.88 4.68 5.36
C PRO A 125 -4.32 5.16 5.36
N PRO A 126 -5.27 4.30 5.81
CA PRO A 126 -6.69 4.64 5.82
C PRO A 126 -7.03 5.60 6.97
N ILE A 127 -6.75 6.89 6.79
CA ILE A 127 -6.96 7.92 7.81
C ILE A 127 -8.42 7.98 8.28
N ARG A 128 -9.36 7.68 7.39
CA ARG A 128 -10.80 7.80 7.67
C ARG A 128 -11.36 6.74 8.62
N ILE A 129 -10.58 5.71 8.95
CA ILE A 129 -11.00 4.71 9.94
C ILE A 129 -10.98 5.25 11.38
N GLY A 130 -10.41 6.43 11.56
CA GLY A 130 -10.30 7.09 12.86
C GLY A 130 -8.92 6.96 13.48
N LYS A 131 -8.60 7.89 14.35
CA LYS A 131 -7.28 8.04 14.95
C LYS A 131 -6.85 6.79 15.73
N LYS A 132 -7.75 6.24 16.55
CA LYS A 132 -7.44 5.06 17.37
C LYS A 132 -7.11 3.85 16.50
N ALA A 133 -7.95 3.57 15.52
CA ALA A 133 -7.75 2.42 14.63
C ALA A 133 -6.48 2.58 13.78
N LEU A 134 -6.18 3.80 13.32
CA LEU A 134 -4.96 4.10 12.60
C LEU A 134 -3.72 3.85 13.48
N HIS A 135 -3.74 4.31 14.73
CA HIS A 135 -2.65 4.08 15.67
C HIS A 135 -2.43 2.58 15.93
N GLU A 136 -3.51 1.84 16.14
CA GLU A 136 -3.44 0.39 16.33
C GLU A 136 -2.84 -0.32 15.11
N LEU A 137 -3.23 0.10 13.92
CA LEU A 137 -2.69 -0.43 12.66
C LEU A 137 -1.17 -0.21 12.60
N LEU A 138 -0.71 1.00 12.85
CA LEU A 138 0.71 1.34 12.79
C LEU A 138 1.50 0.64 13.89
N LEU A 139 0.96 0.52 15.10
CA LEU A 139 1.62 -0.19 16.20
C LEU A 139 1.71 -1.70 15.92
N THR A 140 0.83 -2.24 15.10
CA THR A 140 0.89 -3.64 14.69
C THR A 140 1.98 -3.88 13.65
N TRP A 141 2.14 -2.97 12.68
CA TRP A 141 3.00 -3.22 11.52
C TRP A 141 4.38 -2.58 11.59
N LEU A 142 4.52 -1.37 12.15
CA LEU A 142 5.82 -0.69 12.23
C LEU A 142 6.88 -1.51 12.99
N PRO A 143 6.57 -2.24 14.06
CA PRO A 143 7.56 -3.09 14.73
C PRO A 143 8.14 -4.19 13.85
N ARG A 144 7.54 -4.46 12.70
CA ARG A 144 8.03 -5.45 11.74
C ARG A 144 9.07 -4.87 10.78
N LEU A 145 9.40 -3.60 10.88
CA LEU A 145 10.57 -3.03 10.22
C LEU A 145 11.83 -3.60 10.84
N LYS A 146 12.82 -3.89 10.00
CA LYS A 146 14.18 -4.17 10.47
C LYS A 146 14.75 -2.95 11.16
N PRO A 147 15.79 -3.10 12.02
CA PRO A 147 16.36 -1.96 12.77
C PRO A 147 16.78 -0.76 11.91
N ASP A 148 17.24 -1.01 10.69
CA ASP A 148 17.65 0.02 9.73
C ASP A 148 16.59 0.27 8.65
N GLY A 149 15.39 -0.27 8.82
CA GLY A 149 14.30 -0.11 7.87
C GLY A 149 13.64 1.25 7.93
N THR A 150 12.91 1.59 6.88
CA THR A 150 12.19 2.87 6.77
C THR A 150 10.75 2.63 6.36
N ALA A 151 9.83 3.36 6.99
CA ALA A 151 8.44 3.41 6.58
C ALA A 151 8.18 4.72 5.84
N TYR A 152 7.53 4.63 4.68
CA TYR A 152 7.09 5.77 3.90
C TYR A 152 5.57 5.84 3.94
N LEU A 153 5.05 6.86 4.60
CA LEU A 153 3.61 7.07 4.77
C LEU A 153 3.22 8.38 4.11
N VAL A 154 2.19 8.36 3.29
CA VAL A 154 1.63 9.59 2.74
C VAL A 154 0.34 9.94 3.46
N VAL A 155 0.27 11.17 3.98
CA VAL A 155 -0.88 11.66 4.73
C VAL A 155 -1.11 13.11 4.37
N SER A 156 -2.35 13.46 4.03
CA SER A 156 -2.71 14.84 3.75
C SER A 156 -2.59 15.69 5.02
N LYS A 157 -2.07 16.91 4.90
CA LYS A 157 -2.05 17.89 6.01
C LYS A 157 -3.44 18.13 6.58
N ASN A 158 -4.44 18.22 5.72
CA ASN A 158 -5.81 18.43 6.12
C ASN A 158 -6.42 17.26 6.89
N LEU A 159 -5.79 16.08 6.82
CA LEU A 159 -6.25 14.86 7.48
C LEU A 159 -5.35 14.44 8.65
N GLY A 160 -4.49 15.34 9.13
CA GLY A 160 -3.75 15.13 10.36
C GLY A 160 -2.31 14.67 10.20
N ALA A 161 -1.63 15.00 9.10
CA ALA A 161 -0.24 14.61 8.89
C ALA A 161 0.68 15.07 10.02
N ASP A 162 0.57 16.33 10.44
CA ASP A 162 1.42 16.86 11.50
C ASP A 162 1.16 16.19 12.85
N SER A 163 -0.09 15.94 13.17
CA SER A 163 -0.49 15.24 14.39
C SER A 163 0.02 13.79 14.39
N LEU A 164 -0.05 13.12 13.25
CA LEU A 164 0.46 11.76 13.13
C LEU A 164 1.97 11.72 13.29
N ALA A 165 2.69 12.66 12.66
CA ALA A 165 4.14 12.75 12.78
C ALA A 165 4.57 12.97 14.24
N THR A 166 3.88 13.83 14.96
CA THR A 166 4.13 14.07 16.39
C THR A 166 3.92 12.79 17.20
N TRP A 167 2.80 12.10 16.97
CA TRP A 167 2.48 10.86 17.67
C TRP A 167 3.53 9.77 17.38
N LEU A 168 3.97 9.61 16.13
CA LEU A 168 4.99 8.64 15.75
C LEU A 168 6.31 8.93 16.48
N THR A 169 6.70 10.19 16.55
CA THR A 169 7.92 10.58 17.26
C THR A 169 7.81 10.24 18.75
N GLU A 170 6.64 10.46 19.36
CA GLU A 170 6.38 10.08 20.76
C GLU A 170 6.46 8.56 20.98
N GLN A 171 6.14 7.77 19.94
CA GLN A 171 6.25 6.32 19.96
C GLN A 171 7.65 5.82 19.60
N GLU A 172 8.63 6.73 19.55
CA GLU A 172 10.02 6.43 19.23
C GLU A 172 10.25 6.04 17.75
N TRP A 173 9.34 6.50 16.87
CA TRP A 173 9.51 6.42 15.41
C TRP A 173 9.82 7.82 14.90
N PRO A 174 11.11 8.21 14.79
CA PRO A 174 11.48 9.55 14.35
C PRO A 174 10.93 9.85 12.96
N THR A 175 10.35 11.02 12.82
CA THR A 175 9.65 11.39 11.58
C THR A 175 10.08 12.77 11.10
#